data_b22ba192785997cb68cf53750ce3f682
#
_entry.id   b22ba192785997cb68cf53750ce3f682
#
_cell.length_a   1.000
_cell.length_b   1.000
_cell.length_c   1.000
_cell.angle_alpha   90.00
_cell.angle_beta   90.00
_cell.angle_gamma   90.00
#
_symmetry.space_group_name_H-M   'P 1'
#
loop_
_entity.id
_entity.type
_entity.pdbx_description
1 polymer ?
#
loop_
_entity_poly.entity_id
_entity_poly.type
_entity_poly.pdbx_seq_one_letter_code
_entity_poly.pdbx_strand_id
1 'polypeptide(L)'
;MRKISTFFMLMTFCCAFVSCYKDLGNYNYHAINEISFTNIDTAHGYTLLLGETLAIAPELKGTQDPAGTGKQYTYEWSLDLSAKDSVLSTEKNLRVKLVVPPGKYTLQFKATDMETGIRAHIRTQLLVITKVFEGYLVMNEVNGKTRLDMLSYFRTEDRFEQITDVLSQLGSEPPLQGKPRQVFCMETEAFRITPQTYRIYLVTDNGTFRIDPETFGYDALDDFRYEMVGSLPGGFNPSSLTGSLQYAFMPTTFMTEGNNIYRRVYEGIVFPYVPVNIYAGEPKPFKAFPQVTCYDDMFVAYNMDKRTFTTGSFGSVSVVDMPPGVGFPEGKDMVYMEDQQSTGLGFAVMKDPGAANYYLLRFYPGWSFADYFEPMVATDIDKATRFASSPELGYLFYSVGGKLYEYDPFLQQSFLMLDKGNEEITYIAFQKFFNPNFYDKYTQFGNLLTVGTLNPAGAEGSNGTLEQYVVPPVNKPLQKKNSWTGFGRITSVSYRERN
;
A
#
# COMPACT_ATOMS: atom_id res chain seq x y z
N MET A 1 -8.79 3.58 -84.84
CA MET A 1 -8.18 3.01 -83.59
C MET A 1 -6.69 2.97 -83.59
N ARG A 2 -5.96 2.78 -84.67
CA ARG A 2 -4.50 2.69 -84.75
C ARG A 2 -3.75 4.01 -84.45
N LYS A 3 -4.30 5.19 -84.71
CA LYS A 3 -3.69 6.51 -84.47
C LYS A 3 -3.83 6.99 -83.02
N ILE A 4 -4.81 6.53 -82.27
CA ILE A 4 -5.00 6.86 -80.83
C ILE A 4 -4.03 6.05 -79.94
N SER A 5 -3.73 4.79 -80.33
CA SER A 5 -2.78 3.95 -79.64
C SER A 5 -1.32 4.49 -79.71
N THR A 6 -0.94 5.03 -80.86
CA THR A 6 0.41 5.63 -81.08
C THR A 6 0.57 6.93 -80.30
N PHE A 7 -0.49 7.73 -80.13
CA PHE A 7 -0.46 8.95 -79.35
C PHE A 7 -0.34 8.65 -77.84
N PHE A 8 -1.05 7.64 -77.36
CA PHE A 8 -0.93 7.19 -75.96
C PHE A 8 0.46 6.61 -75.66
N MET A 9 1.04 5.84 -76.60
CA MET A 9 2.38 5.26 -76.44
C MET A 9 3.48 6.34 -76.47
N LEU A 10 3.32 7.41 -77.25
CA LEU A 10 4.22 8.54 -77.31
C LEU A 10 4.11 9.40 -76.03
N MET A 11 2.91 9.55 -75.48
CA MET A 11 2.65 10.30 -74.23
C MET A 11 3.22 9.57 -73.01
N THR A 12 3.11 8.24 -72.97
CA THR A 12 3.73 7.40 -71.91
C THR A 12 5.25 7.42 -72.00
N PHE A 13 5.83 7.51 -73.20
CA PHE A 13 7.28 7.59 -73.41
C PHE A 13 7.86 8.96 -73.00
N CYS A 14 7.11 10.06 -73.21
CA CYS A 14 7.49 11.41 -72.73
C CYS A 14 7.42 11.54 -71.20
N CYS A 15 6.50 10.85 -70.53
CA CYS A 15 6.43 10.83 -69.06
C CYS A 15 7.58 10.06 -68.42
N ALA A 16 8.23 9.14 -69.12
CA ALA A 16 9.37 8.38 -68.60
C ALA A 16 10.68 9.18 -68.50
N PHE A 17 10.76 10.34 -69.17
CA PHE A 17 11.92 11.22 -69.10
C PHE A 17 11.82 12.38 -68.07
N VAL A 18 10.70 12.46 -67.31
CA VAL A 18 10.55 13.37 -66.19
C VAL A 18 10.98 12.74 -64.88
N SER A 19 11.75 11.65 -64.98
CA SER A 19 12.31 10.98 -63.81
C SER A 19 13.55 11.73 -63.31
N CYS A 20 13.40 12.31 -62.17
CA CYS A 20 14.49 12.71 -61.23
C CYS A 20 15.58 13.53 -61.88
N TYR A 21 15.31 14.82 -62.04
CA TYR A 21 16.39 15.77 -61.92
C TYR A 21 17.04 15.51 -60.54
N LYS A 22 18.21 14.88 -60.50
CA LYS A 22 19.04 14.86 -59.32
C LYS A 22 19.21 16.34 -58.95
N ASP A 23 18.52 16.73 -57.88
CA ASP A 23 18.81 18.02 -57.29
C ASP A 23 20.34 18.00 -56.94
N LEU A 24 21.13 18.59 -57.78
CA LEU A 24 22.54 18.90 -57.52
C LEU A 24 22.59 20.13 -56.63
N GLY A 25 21.67 20.20 -55.64
CA GLY A 25 21.54 21.26 -54.69
C GLY A 25 22.93 21.63 -54.16
N ASN A 26 23.25 22.89 -54.28
CA ASN A 26 24.48 23.48 -53.79
C ASN A 26 24.40 23.54 -52.25
N TYR A 27 24.14 22.35 -51.61
CA TYR A 27 24.06 22.25 -50.16
C TYR A 27 25.49 22.20 -49.61
N ASN A 28 25.94 23.31 -49.06
CA ASN A 28 27.08 23.30 -48.17
C ASN A 28 26.69 22.57 -46.88
N TYR A 29 26.86 21.25 -46.84
CA TYR A 29 26.67 20.48 -45.61
C TYR A 29 27.75 20.87 -44.61
N HIS A 30 27.36 21.66 -43.61
CA HIS A 30 28.18 21.85 -42.44
C HIS A 30 27.95 20.65 -41.51
N ALA A 31 29.04 20.13 -40.94
CA ALA A 31 28.96 19.10 -39.93
C ALA A 31 28.16 19.62 -38.72
N ILE A 32 27.14 18.89 -38.35
CA ILE A 32 26.29 19.23 -37.23
C ILE A 32 27.03 18.94 -35.93
N ASN A 33 27.00 19.89 -34.98
CA ASN A 33 27.47 19.67 -33.64
C ASN A 33 26.43 18.90 -32.84
N GLU A 34 26.53 17.54 -32.80
CA GLU A 34 25.66 16.70 -32.00
C GLU A 34 26.06 16.85 -30.53
N ILE A 35 25.11 17.30 -29.69
CA ILE A 35 25.31 17.58 -28.28
C ILE A 35 24.84 16.37 -27.45
N SER A 36 25.68 15.90 -26.56
CA SER A 36 25.38 14.86 -25.58
C SER A 36 25.59 15.38 -24.15
N PHE A 37 24.92 14.74 -23.19
CA PHE A 37 24.97 15.11 -21.78
C PHE A 37 25.38 13.93 -20.91
N THR A 38 26.18 14.20 -19.89
CA THR A 38 26.50 13.27 -18.79
C THR A 38 26.28 13.97 -17.45
N ASN A 39 26.36 13.22 -16.33
CA ASN A 39 26.08 13.68 -14.97
C ASN A 39 24.63 14.14 -14.74
N ILE A 40 23.69 13.56 -15.48
CA ILE A 40 22.25 13.62 -15.20
C ILE A 40 21.75 12.18 -15.03
N ASP A 41 21.21 11.86 -13.86
CA ASP A 41 20.67 10.51 -13.62
C ASP A 41 19.33 10.37 -14.34
N THR A 42 19.33 9.65 -15.46
CA THR A 42 18.14 9.34 -16.24
C THR A 42 17.56 7.97 -15.93
N ALA A 43 18.30 7.14 -15.22
CA ALA A 43 17.89 5.79 -14.88
C ALA A 43 17.02 5.75 -13.62
N HIS A 44 17.42 6.49 -12.58
CA HIS A 44 16.71 6.51 -11.29
C HIS A 44 15.99 7.84 -11.03
N GLY A 45 16.44 8.94 -11.70
CA GLY A 45 15.91 10.28 -11.45
C GLY A 45 16.38 10.87 -10.12
N TYR A 46 15.63 11.86 -9.63
CA TYR A 46 15.94 12.59 -8.39
C TYR A 46 14.73 12.52 -7.45
N THR A 47 14.99 12.29 -6.16
CA THR A 47 13.97 12.37 -5.11
C THR A 47 14.43 13.38 -4.07
N LEU A 48 13.57 14.36 -3.76
CA LEU A 48 13.87 15.40 -2.77
C LEU A 48 12.64 15.71 -1.91
N LEU A 49 12.91 16.13 -0.67
CA LEU A 49 11.89 16.71 0.17
C LEU A 49 11.47 18.09 -0.32
N LEU A 50 10.20 18.40 -0.19
CA LEU A 50 9.68 19.76 -0.45
C LEU A 50 10.47 20.79 0.35
N GLY A 51 10.98 21.80 -0.34
CA GLY A 51 11.81 22.86 0.24
C GLY A 51 13.31 22.57 0.27
N GLU A 52 13.77 21.40 -0.12
CA GLU A 52 15.18 21.12 -0.34
C GLU A 52 15.69 21.73 -1.64
N THR A 53 17.01 21.80 -1.74
CA THR A 53 17.68 22.36 -2.93
C THR A 53 18.10 21.23 -3.86
N LEU A 54 17.57 21.25 -5.09
CA LEU A 54 18.02 20.41 -6.18
C LEU A 54 19.30 21.01 -6.78
N ALA A 55 20.39 20.24 -6.80
CA ALA A 55 21.65 20.64 -7.39
C ALA A 55 22.11 19.59 -8.40
N ILE A 56 22.29 20.00 -9.68
CA ILE A 56 22.76 19.13 -10.77
C ILE A 56 23.80 19.90 -11.58
N ALA A 57 24.95 19.28 -11.83
CA ALA A 57 26.03 19.84 -12.63
C ALA A 57 26.27 19.00 -13.88
N PRO A 58 25.54 19.21 -14.98
CA PRO A 58 25.69 18.44 -16.20
C PRO A 58 27.02 18.73 -16.89
N GLU A 59 27.58 17.69 -17.47
CA GLU A 59 28.65 17.86 -18.47
C GLU A 59 28.03 17.79 -19.86
N LEU A 60 28.50 18.69 -20.71
CA LEU A 60 28.10 18.81 -22.12
C LEU A 60 29.27 18.48 -23.00
N LYS A 61 29.06 17.65 -24.01
CA LYS A 61 30.04 17.31 -25.06
C LYS A 61 29.37 17.43 -26.44
N GLY A 62 30.03 18.10 -27.35
CA GLY A 62 29.61 18.20 -28.73
C GLY A 62 30.59 17.47 -29.66
N THR A 63 30.10 16.93 -30.78
CA THR A 63 30.99 16.32 -31.78
C THR A 63 32.01 17.27 -32.34
N GLN A 64 31.71 18.58 -32.39
CA GLN A 64 32.62 19.65 -32.80
C GLN A 64 33.17 20.45 -31.60
N ASP A 65 32.79 20.10 -30.39
CA ASP A 65 33.26 20.70 -29.13
C ASP A 65 33.35 19.60 -28.06
N PRO A 66 34.34 18.66 -28.18
CA PRO A 66 34.45 17.52 -27.27
C PRO A 66 34.68 17.91 -25.80
N ALA A 67 35.24 19.10 -25.55
CA ALA A 67 35.44 19.61 -24.19
C ALA A 67 34.22 20.36 -23.65
N GLY A 68 33.24 20.71 -24.50
CA GLY A 68 32.07 21.50 -24.13
C GLY A 68 32.37 22.94 -23.70
N THR A 69 33.52 23.47 -24.11
CA THR A 69 34.04 24.81 -23.72
C THR A 69 34.44 25.68 -24.90
N GLY A 70 34.49 25.12 -26.09
CA GLY A 70 34.92 25.83 -27.30
C GLY A 70 33.82 26.59 -28.03
N LYS A 71 32.52 26.25 -27.74
CA LYS A 71 31.35 26.92 -28.30
C LYS A 71 30.52 27.57 -27.23
N GLN A 72 29.70 28.54 -27.63
CA GLN A 72 28.77 29.21 -26.72
C GLN A 72 27.41 28.51 -26.75
N TYR A 73 26.91 28.21 -25.59
CA TYR A 73 25.60 27.56 -25.39
C TYR A 73 24.70 28.38 -24.48
N THR A 74 23.42 28.38 -24.76
CA THR A 74 22.37 28.77 -23.79
C THR A 74 21.74 27.54 -23.21
N TYR A 75 21.30 27.64 -21.94
CA TYR A 75 20.78 26.54 -21.18
C TYR A 75 19.35 26.83 -20.66
N GLU A 76 18.58 25.83 -20.45
CA GLU A 76 17.26 25.92 -19.84
C GLU A 76 16.98 24.65 -19.06
N TRP A 77 16.63 24.80 -17.79
CA TRP A 77 16.04 23.79 -16.97
C TRP A 77 14.56 24.06 -16.82
N SER A 78 13.72 23.06 -17.08
CA SER A 78 12.27 23.22 -16.96
C SER A 78 11.63 21.98 -16.34
N LEU A 79 10.47 22.19 -15.70
CA LEU A 79 9.56 21.12 -15.25
C LEU A 79 8.32 21.12 -16.13
N ASP A 80 7.91 19.93 -16.55
CA ASP A 80 6.63 19.69 -17.18
C ASP A 80 5.53 19.66 -16.10
N LEU A 81 4.65 20.67 -16.09
CA LEU A 81 3.54 20.82 -15.15
C LEU A 81 2.18 20.54 -15.81
N SER A 82 2.13 19.63 -16.78
CA SER A 82 0.91 19.16 -17.47
C SER A 82 0.19 20.22 -18.35
N ALA A 83 0.27 21.49 -17.99
CA ALA A 83 -0.37 22.59 -18.74
C ALA A 83 0.65 23.55 -19.35
N LYS A 84 1.85 23.64 -18.79
CA LYS A 84 2.91 24.55 -19.21
C LYS A 84 4.24 24.15 -18.58
N ASP A 85 5.30 24.15 -19.39
CA ASP A 85 6.67 24.05 -18.88
C ASP A 85 6.98 25.24 -17.97
N SER A 86 7.47 24.94 -16.76
CA SER A 86 7.95 25.96 -15.83
C SER A 86 9.46 26.01 -15.87
N VAL A 87 10.03 27.14 -16.30
CA VAL A 87 11.48 27.34 -16.32
C VAL A 87 11.98 27.51 -14.89
N LEU A 88 12.92 26.66 -14.48
CA LEU A 88 13.55 26.68 -13.17
C LEU A 88 14.84 27.51 -13.18
N SER A 89 15.64 27.43 -14.25
CA SER A 89 16.94 28.11 -14.38
C SER A 89 17.37 28.18 -15.84
N THR A 90 18.17 29.21 -16.17
CA THR A 90 18.87 29.34 -17.44
C THR A 90 20.39 29.13 -17.31
N GLU A 91 20.85 28.75 -16.12
CA GLU A 91 22.25 28.42 -15.88
C GLU A 91 22.54 26.95 -16.26
N LYS A 92 23.80 26.66 -16.65
CA LYS A 92 24.25 25.32 -16.94
C LYS A 92 24.03 24.40 -15.73
N ASN A 93 24.51 24.83 -14.57
CA ASN A 93 24.39 24.11 -13.32
C ASN A 93 23.08 24.49 -12.62
N LEU A 94 22.22 23.54 -12.43
CA LEU A 94 20.97 23.74 -11.67
C LEU A 94 21.29 23.84 -10.18
N ARG A 95 20.76 24.87 -9.53
CA ARG A 95 20.71 25.00 -8.08
C ARG A 95 19.43 25.74 -7.71
N VAL A 96 18.37 25.02 -7.38
CA VAL A 96 17.05 25.60 -7.13
C VAL A 96 16.41 24.99 -5.90
N LYS A 97 15.82 25.82 -5.05
CA LYS A 97 14.97 25.34 -3.95
C LYS A 97 13.62 24.91 -4.53
N LEU A 98 13.22 23.66 -4.26
CA LEU A 98 11.96 23.13 -4.76
C LEU A 98 10.78 23.66 -3.93
N VAL A 99 9.86 24.34 -4.62
CA VAL A 99 8.62 24.90 -4.04
C VAL A 99 7.36 24.39 -4.75
N VAL A 100 7.52 23.47 -5.71
CA VAL A 100 6.40 22.82 -6.38
C VAL A 100 5.72 21.83 -5.42
N PRO A 101 4.41 21.59 -5.54
CA PRO A 101 3.71 20.62 -4.71
C PRO A 101 4.35 19.21 -4.76
N PRO A 102 4.17 18.37 -3.74
CA PRO A 102 4.60 16.99 -3.81
C PRO A 102 3.99 16.28 -5.02
N GLY A 103 4.82 15.48 -5.72
CA GLY A 103 4.39 14.78 -6.93
C GLY A 103 5.54 14.35 -7.82
N LYS A 104 5.20 13.61 -8.88
CA LYS A 104 6.14 13.19 -9.93
C LYS A 104 6.15 14.21 -11.06
N TYR A 105 7.33 14.66 -11.44
CA TYR A 105 7.55 15.64 -12.49
C TYR A 105 8.56 15.11 -13.51
N THR A 106 8.46 15.59 -14.75
CA THR A 106 9.54 15.45 -15.74
C THR A 106 10.42 16.67 -15.67
N LEU A 107 11.68 16.49 -15.28
CA LEU A 107 12.73 17.51 -15.31
C LEU A 107 13.43 17.44 -16.67
N GLN A 108 13.50 18.56 -17.37
CA GLN A 108 14.16 18.66 -18.66
C GLN A 108 15.33 19.63 -18.59
N PHE A 109 16.47 19.22 -19.14
CA PHE A 109 17.61 20.08 -19.43
C PHE A 109 17.76 20.23 -20.93
N LYS A 110 17.90 21.48 -21.38
CA LYS A 110 18.04 21.87 -22.78
C LYS A 110 19.30 22.73 -22.96
N ALA A 111 20.09 22.42 -23.99
CA ALA A 111 21.18 23.24 -24.41
C ALA A 111 21.01 23.64 -25.89
N THR A 112 21.26 24.89 -26.20
CA THR A 112 21.18 25.41 -27.58
C THR A 112 22.57 25.98 -27.98
N ASP A 113 23.15 25.46 -29.05
CA ASP A 113 24.35 25.98 -29.67
C ASP A 113 24.02 27.33 -30.29
N MET A 114 24.68 28.37 -29.84
CA MET A 114 24.40 29.78 -30.25
C MET A 114 24.83 30.07 -31.69
N GLU A 115 25.78 29.32 -32.23
CA GLU A 115 26.26 29.47 -33.58
C GLU A 115 25.33 28.85 -34.62
N THR A 116 24.82 27.67 -34.32
CA THR A 116 24.01 26.86 -35.27
C THR A 116 22.51 26.88 -34.96
N GLY A 117 22.11 27.26 -33.75
CA GLY A 117 20.75 27.19 -33.25
C GLY A 117 20.28 25.78 -32.95
N ILE A 118 21.17 24.77 -33.03
CA ILE A 118 20.83 23.38 -32.77
C ILE A 118 20.57 23.18 -31.28
N ARG A 119 19.50 22.46 -30.99
CA ARG A 119 19.04 22.18 -29.63
C ARG A 119 19.17 20.69 -29.32
N ALA A 120 19.75 20.39 -28.19
CA ALA A 120 19.69 19.06 -27.58
C ALA A 120 18.94 19.15 -26.23
N HIS A 121 18.27 18.10 -25.85
CA HIS A 121 17.61 18.02 -24.55
C HIS A 121 17.71 16.62 -23.98
N ILE A 122 17.64 16.54 -22.65
CA ILE A 122 17.60 15.30 -21.90
C ILE A 122 16.50 15.44 -20.84
N ARG A 123 15.80 14.35 -20.56
CA ARG A 123 14.72 14.29 -19.58
C ARG A 123 15.05 13.28 -18.51
N THR A 124 14.65 13.59 -17.29
CA THR A 124 14.74 12.69 -16.13
C THR A 124 13.54 12.87 -15.24
N GLN A 125 13.32 11.94 -14.34
CA GLN A 125 12.23 12.05 -13.37
C GLN A 125 12.68 12.85 -12.16
N LEU A 126 11.77 13.64 -11.61
CA LEU A 126 11.90 14.33 -10.34
C LEU A 126 10.70 13.99 -9.47
N LEU A 127 10.94 13.34 -8.33
CA LEU A 127 9.94 13.07 -7.30
C LEU A 127 10.13 14.06 -6.15
N VAL A 128 9.14 14.91 -5.92
CA VAL A 128 9.09 15.80 -4.75
C VAL A 128 8.19 15.15 -3.71
N ILE A 129 8.74 14.92 -2.53
CA ILE A 129 8.05 14.21 -1.42
C ILE A 129 7.92 15.11 -0.19
N THR A 130 7.04 14.71 0.73
CA THR A 130 6.96 15.26 2.09
C THR A 130 7.57 14.29 3.10
N LYS A 131 7.80 14.74 4.34
CA LYS A 131 8.22 13.86 5.43
C LYS A 131 7.21 12.76 5.75
N VAL A 132 5.95 12.94 5.38
CA VAL A 132 4.86 11.97 5.59
C VAL A 132 4.52 11.20 4.32
N PHE A 133 5.45 11.10 3.37
CA PHE A 133 5.20 10.50 2.06
C PHE A 133 4.93 8.99 2.14
N GLU A 134 5.74 8.25 2.90
CA GLU A 134 5.69 6.79 2.98
C GLU A 134 6.13 6.32 4.37
N GLY A 135 5.61 5.18 4.84
CA GLY A 135 6.04 4.57 6.10
C GLY A 135 4.90 3.99 6.94
N TYR A 136 5.22 3.55 8.15
CA TYR A 136 4.25 2.99 9.08
C TYR A 136 3.47 4.09 9.79
N LEU A 137 2.16 4.03 9.73
CA LEU A 137 1.25 4.76 10.61
C LEU A 137 0.98 3.92 11.85
N VAL A 138 1.20 4.49 13.02
CA VAL A 138 1.09 3.81 14.31
C VAL A 138 0.02 4.49 15.14
N MET A 139 -1.09 3.80 15.34
CA MET A 139 -2.21 4.30 16.12
C MET A 139 -2.09 3.89 17.58
N ASN A 140 -2.12 4.87 18.48
CA ASN A 140 -1.85 4.69 19.90
C ASN A 140 -3.01 5.20 20.76
N GLU A 141 -3.23 4.56 21.92
CA GLU A 141 -4.00 5.12 23.02
C GLU A 141 -3.07 5.91 23.95
N VAL A 142 -3.43 7.15 24.22
CA VAL A 142 -2.75 8.07 25.14
C VAL A 142 -3.81 8.77 25.98
N ASN A 143 -3.82 8.59 27.30
CA ASN A 143 -4.82 9.17 28.20
C ASN A 143 -6.29 8.87 27.77
N GLY A 144 -6.54 7.65 27.28
CA GLY A 144 -7.87 7.24 26.80
C GLY A 144 -8.30 7.87 25.46
N LYS A 145 -7.39 8.54 24.74
CA LYS A 145 -7.62 9.18 23.45
C LYS A 145 -6.72 8.57 22.38
N THR A 146 -7.10 8.80 21.15
CA THR A 146 -6.33 8.37 19.99
C THR A 146 -5.23 9.38 19.65
N ARG A 147 -4.00 8.88 19.42
CA ARG A 147 -2.88 9.61 18.83
C ARG A 147 -2.37 8.81 17.60
N LEU A 148 -2.07 9.52 16.53
CA LEU A 148 -1.43 8.94 15.35
C LEU A 148 0.03 9.36 15.30
N ASP A 149 0.94 8.39 15.36
CA ASP A 149 2.37 8.58 15.12
C ASP A 149 2.74 8.01 13.75
N MET A 150 3.90 8.38 13.22
CA MET A 150 4.40 7.84 11.97
C MET A 150 5.88 7.48 12.07
N LEU A 151 6.24 6.36 11.46
CA LEU A 151 7.63 6.02 11.12
C LEU A 151 7.80 6.27 9.63
N SER A 152 8.25 7.48 9.28
CA SER A 152 8.47 7.90 7.91
C SER A 152 9.66 7.16 7.32
N TYR A 153 9.49 6.55 6.14
CA TYR A 153 10.53 5.78 5.46
C TYR A 153 11.19 6.58 4.34
N PHE A 154 12.50 6.68 4.38
CA PHE A 154 13.32 7.31 3.37
C PHE A 154 14.02 6.24 2.53
N ARG A 155 13.52 6.01 1.32
CA ARG A 155 13.97 4.91 0.43
C ARG A 155 15.46 5.00 0.08
N THR A 156 15.95 6.20 -0.21
CA THR A 156 17.35 6.44 -0.62
C THR A 156 18.36 6.12 0.46
N GLU A 157 17.96 6.23 1.72
CA GLU A 157 18.81 6.06 2.89
C GLU A 157 18.51 4.76 3.63
N ASP A 158 17.46 4.04 3.23
CA ASP A 158 16.95 2.81 3.88
C ASP A 158 16.76 2.99 5.39
N ARG A 159 16.19 4.13 5.83
CA ARG A 159 16.00 4.48 7.23
C ARG A 159 14.59 4.97 7.53
N PHE A 160 14.22 4.86 8.80
CA PHE A 160 12.99 5.42 9.33
C PHE A 160 13.27 6.63 10.24
N GLU A 161 12.38 7.63 10.17
CA GLU A 161 12.33 8.78 11.09
C GLU A 161 10.98 8.79 11.80
N GLN A 162 11.01 8.87 13.13
CA GLN A 162 9.79 8.88 13.93
C GLN A 162 9.20 10.29 14.01
N ILE A 163 7.92 10.41 13.74
CA ILE A 163 7.11 11.63 13.87
C ILE A 163 6.02 11.33 14.90
N THR A 164 6.14 11.91 16.08
CA THR A 164 5.13 11.76 17.14
C THR A 164 4.00 12.74 16.90
N ASP A 165 2.73 12.29 17.06
CA ASP A 165 1.52 13.08 16.86
C ASP A 165 1.53 13.80 15.50
N VAL A 166 1.63 13.01 14.45
CA VAL A 166 1.81 13.51 13.08
C VAL A 166 0.67 14.44 12.63
N LEU A 167 -0.56 14.19 13.09
CA LEU A 167 -1.72 15.03 12.74
C LEU A 167 -1.58 16.43 13.32
N SER A 168 -1.27 16.55 14.62
CA SER A 168 -1.04 17.86 15.25
C SER A 168 0.11 18.60 14.62
N GLN A 169 1.22 17.90 14.26
CA GLN A 169 2.35 18.53 13.60
C GLN A 169 2.01 19.09 12.20
N LEU A 170 1.04 18.51 11.52
CA LEU A 170 0.57 18.95 10.21
C LEU A 170 -0.64 19.90 10.29
N GLY A 171 -1.12 20.20 11.50
CA GLY A 171 -2.30 21.03 11.70
C GLY A 171 -3.61 20.38 11.24
N SER A 172 -3.66 19.06 11.24
CA SER A 172 -4.85 18.28 10.91
C SER A 172 -5.62 17.92 12.19
N GLU A 173 -6.90 18.19 12.22
CA GLU A 173 -7.74 18.04 13.42
C GLU A 173 -8.99 17.17 13.15
N PRO A 174 -8.84 15.89 12.72
CA PRO A 174 -9.98 14.99 12.69
C PRO A 174 -10.49 14.80 14.13
N PRO A 175 -11.81 14.64 14.34
CA PRO A 175 -12.38 14.52 15.69
C PRO A 175 -12.11 13.13 16.29
N LEU A 176 -10.83 12.80 16.53
CA LEU A 176 -10.36 11.53 17.09
C LEU A 176 -10.68 11.43 18.58
N GLN A 177 -11.96 11.43 18.91
CA GLN A 177 -12.43 11.23 20.27
C GLN A 177 -12.60 9.73 20.54
N GLY A 178 -12.19 9.31 21.75
CA GLY A 178 -12.26 7.91 22.16
C GLY A 178 -11.00 7.10 21.88
N LYS A 179 -11.10 5.81 22.15
CA LYS A 179 -9.96 4.89 22.05
C LYS A 179 -9.71 4.48 20.62
N PRO A 180 -8.45 4.31 20.24
CA PRO A 180 -8.09 3.82 18.90
C PRO A 180 -8.53 2.37 18.72
N ARG A 181 -8.98 2.04 17.50
CA ARG A 181 -9.27 0.67 17.07
C ARG A 181 -8.35 0.25 15.94
N GLN A 182 -8.31 1.04 14.86
CA GLN A 182 -7.54 0.67 13.68
C GLN A 182 -7.12 1.92 12.88
N VAL A 183 -5.89 1.93 12.40
CA VAL A 183 -5.49 2.68 11.22
C VAL A 183 -5.45 1.70 10.04
N PHE A 184 -6.06 2.08 8.91
CA PHE A 184 -6.17 1.22 7.74
C PHE A 184 -5.82 1.99 6.48
N CYS A 185 -4.74 1.58 5.81
CA CYS A 185 -4.28 2.13 4.55
C CYS A 185 -4.60 1.15 3.43
N MET A 186 -5.21 1.64 2.37
CA MET A 186 -5.59 0.79 1.25
C MET A 186 -5.64 1.57 -0.07
N GLU A 187 -5.17 0.93 -1.14
CA GLU A 187 -5.46 1.34 -2.50
C GLU A 187 -6.84 0.82 -2.92
N THR A 188 -7.63 1.64 -3.58
CA THR A 188 -8.96 1.27 -4.05
C THR A 188 -9.02 0.99 -5.56
N GLU A 189 -7.94 1.22 -6.29
CA GLU A 189 -7.78 0.81 -7.69
C GLU A 189 -6.71 -0.26 -7.83
N ALA A 190 -6.90 -1.19 -8.76
CA ALA A 190 -5.90 -2.19 -9.07
C ALA A 190 -4.66 -1.56 -9.72
N PHE A 191 -3.47 -1.98 -9.27
CA PHE A 191 -2.17 -1.74 -9.92
C PHE A 191 -1.66 -0.30 -9.94
N ARG A 192 -2.33 0.67 -9.31
CA ARG A 192 -1.88 2.05 -9.35
C ARG A 192 -2.27 2.84 -8.11
N ILE A 193 -1.30 3.17 -7.28
CA ILE A 193 -1.50 4.09 -6.15
C ILE A 193 -1.52 5.53 -6.67
N THR A 194 -2.63 6.22 -6.45
CA THR A 194 -2.79 7.66 -6.72
C THR A 194 -3.37 8.35 -5.49
N PRO A 195 -3.19 9.67 -5.35
CA PRO A 195 -3.81 10.41 -4.25
C PRO A 195 -5.33 10.28 -4.21
N GLN A 196 -5.95 10.11 -5.37
CA GLN A 196 -7.41 10.00 -5.50
C GLN A 196 -7.94 8.63 -5.10
N THR A 197 -7.13 7.58 -5.25
CA THR A 197 -7.53 6.20 -5.05
C THR A 197 -7.04 5.62 -3.73
N TYR A 198 -5.96 6.16 -3.17
CA TYR A 198 -5.44 5.72 -1.88
C TYR A 198 -6.28 6.25 -0.72
N ARG A 199 -6.55 5.41 0.27
CA ARG A 199 -7.37 5.74 1.45
C ARG A 199 -6.60 5.47 2.73
N ILE A 200 -6.72 6.39 3.68
CA ILE A 200 -6.23 6.24 5.06
C ILE A 200 -7.41 6.45 5.99
N TYR A 201 -7.84 5.40 6.66
CA TYR A 201 -8.93 5.44 7.62
C TYR A 201 -8.40 5.39 9.03
N LEU A 202 -8.97 6.21 9.90
CA LEU A 202 -8.74 6.24 11.35
C LEU A 202 -10.02 5.81 12.05
N VAL A 203 -10.02 4.59 12.61
CA VAL A 203 -11.18 3.99 13.29
C VAL A 203 -10.98 4.14 14.80
N THR A 204 -11.93 4.78 15.46
CA THR A 204 -11.98 4.90 16.92
C THR A 204 -13.27 4.28 17.46
N ASP A 205 -13.43 4.20 18.76
CA ASP A 205 -14.70 3.75 19.36
C ASP A 205 -15.85 4.76 19.23
N ASN A 206 -15.54 6.03 18.90
CA ASN A 206 -16.51 7.13 18.77
C ASN A 206 -16.67 7.69 17.35
N GLY A 207 -15.98 7.14 16.35
CA GLY A 207 -16.10 7.58 14.95
C GLY A 207 -15.01 7.03 14.06
N THR A 208 -15.29 7.04 12.78
CA THR A 208 -14.34 6.63 11.75
C THR A 208 -14.18 7.76 10.75
N PHE A 209 -12.95 8.12 10.44
CA PHE A 209 -12.60 9.27 9.61
C PHE A 209 -11.60 8.86 8.56
N ARG A 210 -11.69 9.47 7.40
CA ARG A 210 -10.65 9.43 6.39
C ARG A 210 -9.79 10.67 6.52
N ILE A 211 -8.52 10.57 6.20
CA ILE A 211 -7.63 11.72 6.02
C ILE A 211 -7.07 11.74 4.60
N ASP A 212 -6.77 12.92 4.10
CA ASP A 212 -6.13 13.09 2.80
C ASP A 212 -4.77 12.37 2.79
N PRO A 213 -4.51 11.49 1.80
CA PRO A 213 -3.30 10.68 1.82
C PRO A 213 -2.02 11.47 1.54
N GLU A 214 -2.07 12.68 1.00
CA GLU A 214 -0.89 13.49 0.71
C GLU A 214 -0.56 14.49 1.80
N THR A 215 -1.58 15.12 2.35
CA THR A 215 -1.44 16.22 3.31
C THR A 215 -1.78 15.80 4.74
N PHE A 216 -2.42 14.64 4.92
CA PHE A 216 -3.08 14.20 6.15
C PHE A 216 -4.19 15.16 6.63
N GLY A 217 -4.60 16.09 5.77
CA GLY A 217 -5.69 17.00 6.04
C GLY A 217 -7.01 16.26 6.29
N TYR A 218 -7.91 16.92 7.03
CA TYR A 218 -9.26 16.44 7.32
C TYR A 218 -10.27 17.52 6.94
N ASP A 219 -11.35 17.09 6.29
CA ASP A 219 -12.55 17.90 6.05
C ASP A 219 -13.78 17.18 6.64
N ALA A 220 -14.83 17.92 6.94
CA ALA A 220 -16.06 17.35 7.50
C ALA A 220 -16.70 16.27 6.59
N LEU A 221 -16.44 16.32 5.28
CA LEU A 221 -16.89 15.31 4.33
C LEU A 221 -16.03 14.02 4.35
N ASP A 222 -14.94 14.02 5.10
CA ASP A 222 -14.09 12.84 5.34
C ASP A 222 -14.61 11.97 6.52
N ASP A 223 -15.72 12.34 7.14
CA ASP A 223 -16.44 11.43 8.04
C ASP A 223 -16.94 10.21 7.24
N PHE A 224 -16.64 9.02 7.73
CA PHE A 224 -16.95 7.75 7.04
C PHE A 224 -18.44 7.60 6.68
N ARG A 225 -19.35 8.25 7.43
CA ARG A 225 -20.77 8.22 7.12
C ARG A 225 -21.11 8.71 5.72
N TYR A 226 -20.31 9.61 5.15
CA TYR A 226 -20.47 10.08 3.78
C TYR A 226 -20.02 9.05 2.72
N GLU A 227 -19.32 8.00 3.13
CA GLU A 227 -19.01 6.87 2.26
C GLU A 227 -20.08 5.77 2.29
N MET A 228 -21.14 5.93 3.07
CA MET A 228 -22.24 4.98 3.17
C MET A 228 -23.45 5.46 2.37
N VAL A 229 -24.06 4.57 1.59
CA VAL A 229 -25.33 4.83 0.90
C VAL A 229 -26.48 4.13 1.62
N GLY A 230 -27.42 4.91 2.10
CA GLY A 230 -28.60 4.43 2.81
C GLY A 230 -28.86 5.24 4.07
N SER A 231 -29.94 4.89 4.77
CA SER A 231 -30.30 5.52 6.04
C SER A 231 -29.56 4.81 7.17
N LEU A 232 -28.53 5.44 7.70
CA LEU A 232 -27.73 4.87 8.80
C LEU A 232 -28.44 5.04 10.15
N PRO A 233 -28.39 4.04 11.03
CA PRO A 233 -28.87 4.20 12.39
C PRO A 233 -27.99 5.18 13.16
N GLY A 234 -28.57 5.79 14.20
CA GLY A 234 -27.80 6.62 15.13
C GLY A 234 -26.70 5.80 15.81
N GLY A 235 -25.49 6.35 15.88
CA GLY A 235 -24.34 5.68 16.49
C GLY A 235 -23.65 4.63 15.57
N PHE A 236 -24.01 4.56 14.29
CA PHE A 236 -23.29 3.71 13.32
C PHE A 236 -21.81 4.10 13.28
N ASN A 237 -20.95 3.12 13.57
CA ASN A 237 -19.51 3.32 13.58
C ASN A 237 -18.80 1.99 13.28
N PRO A 238 -17.99 1.92 12.22
CA PRO A 238 -17.19 0.75 11.91
C PRO A 238 -16.34 0.26 13.08
N SER A 239 -16.28 -1.03 13.26
CA SER A 239 -15.37 -1.66 14.23
C SER A 239 -14.03 -2.05 13.60
N SER A 240 -14.03 -2.41 12.33
CA SER A 240 -12.82 -2.71 11.56
C SER A 240 -13.05 -2.61 10.06
N LEU A 241 -11.95 -2.44 9.33
CA LEU A 241 -11.85 -2.48 7.89
C LEU A 241 -10.82 -3.54 7.49
N THR A 242 -11.08 -4.28 6.40
CA THR A 242 -10.12 -5.16 5.77
C THR A 242 -10.31 -5.13 4.25
N GLY A 243 -9.34 -5.57 3.49
CA GLY A 243 -9.40 -5.52 2.04
C GLY A 243 -8.81 -6.75 1.38
N SER A 244 -9.30 -7.10 0.20
CA SER A 244 -8.64 -8.04 -0.69
C SER A 244 -7.45 -7.35 -1.33
N LEU A 245 -6.25 -7.86 -1.08
CA LEU A 245 -4.98 -7.24 -1.45
C LEU A 245 -4.28 -7.98 -2.60
N GLN A 246 -4.83 -9.10 -3.09
CA GLN A 246 -4.19 -9.89 -4.14
C GLN A 246 -4.94 -9.81 -5.46
N TYR A 247 -4.17 -9.61 -6.53
CA TYR A 247 -4.49 -9.80 -7.96
C TYR A 247 -5.91 -9.44 -8.43
N ALA A 248 -6.73 -8.88 -7.53
CA ALA A 248 -8.08 -8.53 -7.84
C ALA A 248 -8.07 -7.44 -8.90
N PHE A 249 -8.59 -7.74 -10.08
CA PHE A 249 -8.98 -6.69 -11.04
C PHE A 249 -9.90 -5.67 -10.38
N MET A 250 -10.43 -6.00 -9.21
CA MET A 250 -11.40 -5.21 -8.46
C MET A 250 -11.14 -5.29 -6.96
N PRO A 251 -10.28 -4.42 -6.42
CA PRO A 251 -10.04 -4.34 -4.98
C PRO A 251 -11.36 -4.23 -4.22
N THR A 252 -11.51 -5.06 -3.21
CA THR A 252 -12.71 -5.11 -2.38
C THR A 252 -12.35 -4.74 -0.96
N THR A 253 -13.12 -3.83 -0.37
CA THR A 253 -13.00 -3.48 1.05
C THR A 253 -14.19 -4.04 1.81
N PHE A 254 -13.93 -4.72 2.90
CA PHE A 254 -14.93 -5.13 3.87
C PHE A 254 -14.86 -4.23 5.10
N MET A 255 -16.01 -3.94 5.64
CA MET A 255 -16.19 -3.21 6.87
C MET A 255 -17.08 -4.03 7.79
N THR A 256 -16.73 -4.11 9.07
CA THR A 256 -17.58 -4.69 10.08
C THR A 256 -18.15 -3.61 10.99
N GLU A 257 -19.43 -3.73 11.35
CA GLU A 257 -20.10 -2.94 12.35
C GLU A 257 -21.04 -3.84 13.17
N GLY A 258 -20.82 -3.89 14.46
CA GLY A 258 -21.51 -4.87 15.31
C GLY A 258 -21.22 -6.30 14.83
N ASN A 259 -22.26 -7.01 14.43
CA ASN A 259 -22.16 -8.36 13.87
C ASN A 259 -22.43 -8.40 12.35
N ASN A 260 -22.41 -7.26 11.68
CA ASN A 260 -22.68 -7.15 10.26
C ASN A 260 -21.40 -6.91 9.48
N ILE A 261 -21.37 -7.45 8.27
CA ILE A 261 -20.30 -7.26 7.29
C ILE A 261 -20.88 -6.49 6.12
N TYR A 262 -20.24 -5.38 5.77
CA TYR A 262 -20.56 -4.56 4.60
C TYR A 262 -19.41 -4.65 3.61
N ARG A 263 -19.71 -4.51 2.32
CA ARG A 263 -18.71 -4.62 1.27
C ARG A 263 -18.79 -3.46 0.29
N ARG A 264 -17.64 -2.88 -0.01
CA ARG A 264 -17.42 -1.99 -1.15
C ARG A 264 -16.58 -2.73 -2.18
N VAL A 265 -17.09 -2.79 -3.42
CA VAL A 265 -16.37 -3.34 -4.56
C VAL A 265 -15.71 -2.19 -5.32
N TYR A 266 -14.60 -2.47 -5.97
CA TYR A 266 -13.92 -1.58 -6.90
C TYR A 266 -14.90 -0.79 -7.79
N GLU A 267 -14.55 0.45 -8.14
CA GLU A 267 -15.40 1.45 -8.79
C GLU A 267 -16.54 2.01 -7.91
N GLY A 268 -16.83 1.38 -6.79
CA GLY A 268 -17.76 1.93 -5.81
C GLY A 268 -17.03 2.93 -4.90
N ILE A 269 -17.39 4.21 -5.00
CA ILE A 269 -16.88 5.24 -4.07
C ILE A 269 -17.46 5.02 -2.66
N VAL A 270 -18.53 4.27 -2.56
CA VAL A 270 -19.36 4.16 -1.35
C VAL A 270 -19.69 2.72 -0.98
N PHE A 271 -19.93 2.50 0.32
CA PHE A 271 -20.48 1.24 0.83
C PHE A 271 -22.00 1.27 0.78
N PRO A 272 -22.66 0.32 0.09
CA PRO A 272 -24.09 0.11 0.29
C PRO A 272 -24.38 -0.25 1.75
N TYR A 273 -25.36 0.38 2.38
CA TYR A 273 -25.84 -0.01 3.71
C TYR A 273 -26.73 -1.27 3.63
N VAL A 274 -26.15 -2.34 3.06
CA VAL A 274 -26.77 -3.66 2.98
C VAL A 274 -25.71 -4.67 3.43
N PRO A 275 -25.91 -5.35 4.56
CA PRO A 275 -24.96 -6.34 5.02
C PRO A 275 -24.91 -7.53 4.07
N VAL A 276 -23.71 -8.05 3.81
CA VAL A 276 -23.49 -9.22 2.93
C VAL A 276 -23.57 -10.55 3.67
N ASN A 277 -23.53 -10.54 5.00
CA ASN A 277 -23.73 -11.75 5.83
C ASN A 277 -25.21 -12.12 5.96
N ILE A 278 -25.85 -12.34 4.81
CA ILE A 278 -27.25 -12.72 4.71
C ILE A 278 -27.40 -13.84 3.66
N TYR A 279 -28.27 -14.81 3.93
CA TYR A 279 -28.66 -15.82 2.94
C TYR A 279 -29.71 -15.25 1.99
N ALA A 280 -29.70 -15.70 0.75
CA ALA A 280 -30.68 -15.28 -0.22
C ALA A 280 -32.11 -15.64 0.23
N GLY A 281 -33.02 -14.65 0.27
CA GLY A 281 -34.40 -14.82 0.71
C GLY A 281 -34.63 -14.71 2.23
N GLU A 282 -33.58 -14.60 3.04
CA GLU A 282 -33.70 -14.35 4.45
C GLU A 282 -33.96 -12.86 4.76
N PRO A 283 -34.82 -12.54 5.75
CA PRO A 283 -35.19 -11.17 6.05
C PRO A 283 -34.12 -10.40 6.88
N LYS A 284 -33.17 -11.11 7.49
CA LYS A 284 -32.18 -10.53 8.40
C LYS A 284 -30.81 -11.18 8.23
N PRO A 285 -29.73 -10.42 8.41
CA PRO A 285 -28.38 -10.98 8.48
C PRO A 285 -28.21 -11.85 9.72
N PHE A 286 -27.36 -12.86 9.62
CA PHE A 286 -26.88 -13.63 10.77
C PHE A 286 -25.79 -12.88 11.52
N LYS A 287 -25.45 -13.30 12.74
CA LYS A 287 -24.32 -12.74 13.47
C LYS A 287 -23.02 -13.26 12.87
N ALA A 288 -22.30 -12.37 12.21
CA ALA A 288 -20.99 -12.69 11.65
C ALA A 288 -19.87 -12.47 12.66
N PHE A 289 -18.83 -13.30 12.58
CA PHE A 289 -17.56 -13.01 13.23
C PHE A 289 -16.90 -11.78 12.60
N PRO A 290 -16.27 -10.87 13.38
CA PRO A 290 -15.87 -9.55 12.85
C PRO A 290 -14.65 -9.57 11.91
N GLN A 291 -14.05 -10.72 11.68
CA GLN A 291 -12.95 -10.88 10.72
C GLN A 291 -13.45 -11.62 9.48
N VAL A 292 -13.00 -11.16 8.32
CA VAL A 292 -13.31 -11.73 7.01
C VAL A 292 -11.98 -12.04 6.33
N THR A 293 -11.89 -13.20 5.71
CA THR A 293 -10.76 -13.55 4.84
C THR A 293 -11.18 -13.42 3.39
N CYS A 294 -10.29 -12.93 2.55
CA CYS A 294 -10.59 -12.76 1.15
C CYS A 294 -9.37 -13.09 0.28
N TYR A 295 -9.68 -13.59 -0.90
CA TYR A 295 -8.70 -13.83 -1.95
C TYR A 295 -9.37 -13.58 -3.29
N ASP A 296 -8.80 -12.68 -4.07
CA ASP A 296 -9.35 -12.24 -5.34
C ASP A 296 -10.80 -11.72 -5.15
N ASP A 297 -11.77 -12.32 -5.82
CA ASP A 297 -13.19 -11.95 -5.73
C ASP A 297 -13.99 -12.78 -4.70
N MET A 298 -13.35 -13.75 -4.06
CA MET A 298 -13.97 -14.63 -3.08
C MET A 298 -13.69 -14.16 -1.66
N PHE A 299 -14.68 -14.30 -0.78
CA PHE A 299 -14.49 -14.09 0.65
C PHE A 299 -15.13 -15.20 1.47
N VAL A 300 -14.53 -15.41 2.64
CA VAL A 300 -15.03 -16.37 3.64
C VAL A 300 -15.37 -15.59 4.90
N ALA A 301 -16.57 -15.80 5.40
CA ALA A 301 -17.07 -15.27 6.66
C ALA A 301 -17.53 -16.42 7.56
N TYR A 302 -17.64 -16.14 8.86
CA TYR A 302 -18.09 -17.13 9.83
C TYR A 302 -19.44 -16.75 10.42
N ASN A 303 -20.41 -17.65 10.30
CA ASN A 303 -21.74 -17.53 10.90
C ASN A 303 -21.69 -18.02 12.35
N MET A 304 -21.74 -17.08 13.31
CA MET A 304 -21.69 -17.37 14.74
C MET A 304 -22.97 -18.04 15.26
N ASP A 305 -24.13 -17.83 14.61
CA ASP A 305 -25.39 -18.41 15.02
C ASP A 305 -25.44 -19.92 14.71
N LYS A 306 -24.98 -20.30 13.52
CA LYS A 306 -24.91 -21.70 13.07
C LYS A 306 -23.61 -22.40 13.44
N ARG A 307 -22.54 -21.61 13.73
CA ARG A 307 -21.17 -22.12 13.86
C ARG A 307 -20.67 -22.80 12.59
N THR A 308 -20.86 -22.14 11.45
CA THR A 308 -20.45 -22.63 10.12
C THR A 308 -19.76 -21.55 9.32
N PHE A 309 -18.92 -21.97 8.39
CA PHE A 309 -18.32 -21.07 7.43
C PHE A 309 -19.27 -20.79 6.27
N THR A 310 -19.23 -19.58 5.78
CA THR A 310 -19.98 -19.12 4.60
C THR A 310 -19.02 -18.50 3.59
N THR A 311 -19.41 -18.53 2.32
CA THR A 311 -18.63 -17.91 1.24
C THR A 311 -19.52 -17.04 0.37
N GLY A 312 -18.92 -16.02 -0.20
CA GLY A 312 -19.52 -15.17 -1.22
C GLY A 312 -18.48 -14.78 -2.27
N SER A 313 -18.97 -14.45 -3.48
CA SER A 313 -18.14 -14.04 -4.59
C SER A 313 -18.39 -12.59 -4.97
N PHE A 314 -17.58 -12.08 -5.91
CA PHE A 314 -17.79 -10.81 -6.57
C PHE A 314 -19.22 -10.69 -7.12
N GLY A 315 -19.86 -9.56 -6.88
CA GLY A 315 -21.22 -9.29 -7.32
C GLY A 315 -22.32 -9.94 -6.48
N SER A 316 -22.02 -10.92 -5.59
CA SER A 316 -23.04 -11.47 -4.69
C SER A 316 -23.36 -10.49 -3.57
N VAL A 317 -24.65 -10.30 -3.29
CA VAL A 317 -25.18 -9.51 -2.16
C VAL A 317 -25.58 -10.39 -0.98
N SER A 318 -25.27 -11.68 -1.05
CA SER A 318 -25.58 -12.70 -0.06
C SER A 318 -24.49 -13.75 -0.06
N VAL A 319 -24.48 -14.59 0.97
CA VAL A 319 -23.56 -15.72 1.12
C VAL A 319 -24.29 -17.04 0.99
N VAL A 320 -23.51 -18.10 0.81
CA VAL A 320 -23.94 -19.50 0.91
C VAL A 320 -23.08 -20.22 1.95
N ASP A 321 -23.61 -21.29 2.55
CA ASP A 321 -22.81 -22.16 3.42
C ASP A 321 -21.72 -22.85 2.59
N MET A 322 -20.58 -23.17 3.22
CA MET A 322 -19.56 -23.98 2.58
C MET A 322 -20.13 -25.33 2.15
N PRO A 323 -19.79 -25.82 0.93
CA PRO A 323 -20.24 -27.13 0.49
C PRO A 323 -19.75 -28.24 1.44
N PRO A 324 -20.54 -29.33 1.62
CA PRO A 324 -20.07 -30.50 2.39
C PRO A 324 -18.82 -31.10 1.72
N GLY A 325 -17.90 -31.61 2.55
CA GLY A 325 -16.73 -32.35 2.08
C GLY A 325 -15.54 -31.49 1.64
N VAL A 326 -15.60 -30.16 1.79
CA VAL A 326 -14.47 -29.25 1.48
C VAL A 326 -13.57 -28.96 2.70
N GLY A 327 -13.72 -29.71 3.78
CA GLY A 327 -12.78 -29.69 4.93
C GLY A 327 -13.07 -28.64 6.00
N PHE A 328 -14.05 -27.78 5.85
CA PHE A 328 -14.40 -26.81 6.88
C PHE A 328 -15.14 -27.47 8.05
N PRO A 329 -14.70 -27.21 9.31
CA PRO A 329 -15.39 -27.75 10.50
C PRO A 329 -16.67 -26.98 10.80
N GLU A 330 -17.60 -27.66 11.45
CA GLU A 330 -18.84 -27.09 11.95
C GLU A 330 -18.92 -27.17 13.48
N GLY A 331 -19.77 -26.35 14.09
CA GLY A 331 -20.10 -26.42 15.52
C GLY A 331 -19.01 -25.91 16.46
N LYS A 332 -17.94 -25.29 15.99
CA LYS A 332 -16.88 -24.71 16.81
C LYS A 332 -17.11 -23.22 17.05
N ASP A 333 -16.62 -22.68 18.15
CA ASP A 333 -16.57 -21.22 18.36
C ASP A 333 -15.33 -20.63 17.66
N MET A 334 -15.52 -19.56 16.90
CA MET A 334 -14.41 -18.83 16.27
C MET A 334 -13.69 -17.95 17.30
N VAL A 335 -12.35 -18.00 17.31
CA VAL A 335 -11.49 -17.18 18.18
C VAL A 335 -10.75 -16.14 17.36
N TYR A 336 -10.24 -16.53 16.20
CA TYR A 336 -9.44 -15.68 15.31
C TYR A 336 -9.54 -16.17 13.87
N MET A 337 -9.47 -15.25 12.90
CA MET A 337 -9.40 -15.58 11.48
C MET A 337 -8.62 -14.48 10.73
N GLU A 338 -7.71 -14.88 9.87
CA GLU A 338 -6.89 -13.98 9.05
C GLU A 338 -6.54 -14.62 7.71
N ASP A 339 -6.38 -13.82 6.66
CA ASP A 339 -5.77 -14.23 5.40
C ASP A 339 -4.32 -13.76 5.30
N GLN A 340 -3.49 -14.60 4.69
CA GLN A 340 -2.12 -14.27 4.34
C GLN A 340 -2.04 -13.78 2.90
N GLN A 341 -1.51 -12.59 2.71
CA GLN A 341 -1.43 -11.97 1.40
C GLN A 341 -0.52 -12.74 0.43
N SER A 342 0.66 -13.18 0.88
CA SER A 342 1.67 -13.80 0.01
C SER A 342 1.30 -15.19 -0.49
N THR A 343 0.53 -15.94 0.29
CA THR A 343 0.15 -17.33 -0.03
C THR A 343 -1.31 -17.47 -0.46
N GLY A 344 -2.15 -16.47 -0.17
CA GLY A 344 -3.59 -16.56 -0.33
C GLY A 344 -4.28 -17.55 0.61
N LEU A 345 -3.58 -17.98 1.65
CA LEU A 345 -4.12 -18.90 2.67
C LEU A 345 -4.91 -18.12 3.72
N GLY A 346 -5.98 -18.72 4.21
CA GLY A 346 -6.68 -18.32 5.42
C GLY A 346 -6.26 -19.17 6.60
N PHE A 347 -6.17 -18.55 7.78
CA PHE A 347 -5.93 -19.20 9.06
C PHE A 347 -7.04 -18.86 10.02
N ALA A 348 -7.50 -19.86 10.79
CA ALA A 348 -8.46 -19.63 11.86
C ALA A 348 -8.09 -20.43 13.10
N VAL A 349 -8.22 -19.80 14.27
CA VAL A 349 -8.20 -20.48 15.57
C VAL A 349 -9.64 -20.66 16.02
N MET A 350 -9.99 -21.88 16.33
CA MET A 350 -11.33 -22.27 16.76
C MET A 350 -11.26 -23.07 18.07
N LYS A 351 -12.36 -23.15 18.77
CA LYS A 351 -12.45 -23.94 19.99
C LYS A 351 -13.80 -24.68 20.13
N ASP A 352 -13.81 -25.71 20.93
CA ASP A 352 -15.05 -26.35 21.34
C ASP A 352 -15.91 -25.40 22.19
N PRO A 353 -17.20 -25.31 21.95
CA PRO A 353 -18.10 -24.52 22.78
C PRO A 353 -18.03 -24.92 24.25
N GLY A 354 -17.69 -23.94 25.12
CA GLY A 354 -17.63 -24.19 26.57
C GLY A 354 -16.41 -25.00 27.03
N ALA A 355 -15.45 -25.33 26.18
CA ALA A 355 -14.25 -26.09 26.51
C ALA A 355 -12.96 -25.34 26.07
N ALA A 356 -11.83 -25.79 26.60
CA ALA A 356 -10.49 -25.25 26.29
C ALA A 356 -9.76 -26.08 25.23
N ASN A 357 -10.48 -26.78 24.37
CA ASN A 357 -9.92 -27.51 23.24
C ASN A 357 -9.83 -26.56 22.04
N TYR A 358 -8.63 -26.21 21.66
CA TYR A 358 -8.36 -25.30 20.54
C TYR A 358 -7.94 -26.07 19.29
N TYR A 359 -8.24 -25.52 18.13
CA TYR A 359 -7.97 -26.09 16.82
C TYR A 359 -7.39 -25.01 15.91
N LEU A 360 -6.45 -25.38 15.06
CA LEU A 360 -5.99 -24.56 13.94
C LEU A 360 -6.61 -25.10 12.66
N LEU A 361 -7.23 -24.20 11.92
CA LEU A 361 -7.72 -24.42 10.56
C LEU A 361 -6.85 -23.63 9.59
N ARG A 362 -6.46 -24.25 8.47
CA ARG A 362 -5.89 -23.59 7.31
C ARG A 362 -6.76 -23.89 6.09
N PHE A 363 -6.99 -22.87 5.28
CA PHE A 363 -7.91 -22.99 4.15
C PHE A 363 -7.52 -22.02 3.02
N TYR A 364 -8.10 -22.20 1.85
CA TYR A 364 -7.94 -21.39 0.67
C TYR A 364 -9.23 -20.61 0.40
N PRO A 365 -9.33 -19.32 0.75
CA PRO A 365 -10.54 -18.53 0.55
C PRO A 365 -11.04 -18.52 -0.90
N GLY A 366 -10.14 -18.35 -1.88
CA GLY A 366 -10.46 -18.33 -3.31
C GLY A 366 -10.99 -19.66 -3.86
N TRP A 367 -10.73 -20.77 -3.20
CA TRP A 367 -11.18 -22.12 -3.62
C TRP A 367 -12.26 -22.68 -2.70
N SER A 368 -12.60 -21.99 -1.62
CA SER A 368 -13.52 -22.46 -0.58
C SER A 368 -13.21 -23.89 -0.11
N PHE A 369 -11.92 -24.17 0.14
CA PHE A 369 -11.39 -25.47 0.50
C PHE A 369 -10.45 -25.35 1.72
N ALA A 370 -10.56 -26.28 2.68
CA ALA A 370 -9.67 -26.38 3.83
C ALA A 370 -8.82 -27.66 3.74
N ASP A 371 -7.51 -27.51 3.95
CA ASP A 371 -6.53 -28.61 3.83
C ASP A 371 -5.93 -29.05 5.16
N TYR A 372 -6.19 -28.31 6.23
CA TYR A 372 -5.67 -28.62 7.57
C TYR A 372 -6.67 -28.22 8.64
N PHE A 373 -7.03 -29.16 9.50
CA PHE A 373 -7.82 -28.89 10.70
C PHE A 373 -7.42 -29.87 11.80
N GLU A 374 -6.59 -29.40 12.76
CA GLU A 374 -6.02 -30.23 13.80
C GLU A 374 -6.10 -29.56 15.18
N PRO A 375 -6.17 -30.36 16.28
CA PRO A 375 -6.06 -29.85 17.63
C PRO A 375 -4.74 -29.11 17.86
N MET A 376 -4.80 -28.02 18.62
CA MET A 376 -3.61 -27.26 19.03
C MET A 376 -3.13 -27.69 20.41
N VAL A 377 -1.93 -28.24 20.48
CA VAL A 377 -1.20 -28.44 21.75
C VAL A 377 -0.33 -27.20 21.96
N ALA A 378 -0.90 -26.15 22.54
CA ALA A 378 -0.27 -24.83 22.62
C ALA A 378 -0.30 -24.29 24.06
N THR A 379 0.84 -23.82 24.55
CA THR A 379 1.00 -23.31 25.92
C THR A 379 0.15 -22.08 26.16
N ASP A 380 -0.69 -22.10 27.19
CA ASP A 380 -1.54 -20.96 27.61
C ASP A 380 -2.44 -20.37 26.47
N ILE A 381 -2.79 -21.15 25.48
CA ILE A 381 -3.60 -20.68 24.32
C ILE A 381 -4.97 -20.14 24.74
N ASP A 382 -5.51 -20.64 25.85
CA ASP A 382 -6.75 -20.17 26.46
C ASP A 382 -6.69 -18.73 26.98
N LYS A 383 -5.46 -18.21 27.20
CA LYS A 383 -5.18 -16.84 27.67
C LYS A 383 -4.68 -15.93 26.51
N ALA A 384 -4.58 -16.47 25.31
CA ALA A 384 -4.09 -15.70 24.16
C ALA A 384 -5.01 -14.49 23.85
N THR A 385 -4.39 -13.34 23.62
CA THR A 385 -5.10 -12.08 23.36
C THR A 385 -4.91 -11.55 21.95
N ARG A 386 -3.83 -11.92 21.26
CA ARG A 386 -3.49 -11.50 19.91
C ARG A 386 -2.94 -12.68 19.13
N PHE A 387 -3.19 -12.65 17.82
CA PHE A 387 -2.72 -13.66 16.88
C PHE A 387 -2.16 -13.00 15.62
N ALA A 388 -1.22 -13.66 14.95
CA ALA A 388 -0.70 -13.28 13.64
C ALA A 388 -0.17 -14.52 12.93
N SER A 389 -0.45 -14.69 11.64
CA SER A 389 0.04 -15.80 10.84
C SER A 389 1.25 -15.40 10.00
N SER A 390 2.33 -16.17 10.06
CA SER A 390 3.56 -15.91 9.29
C SER A 390 3.33 -16.11 7.79
N PRO A 391 3.63 -15.11 6.93
CA PRO A 391 3.36 -15.20 5.51
C PRO A 391 4.24 -16.22 4.76
N GLU A 392 5.47 -16.48 5.22
CA GLU A 392 6.40 -17.39 4.54
C GLU A 392 6.41 -18.79 5.13
N LEU A 393 6.33 -18.90 6.46
CA LEU A 393 6.62 -20.16 7.16
C LEU A 393 5.38 -20.89 7.65
N GLY A 394 4.20 -20.24 7.58
CA GLY A 394 2.94 -20.82 8.00
C GLY A 394 2.82 -21.03 9.52
N TYR A 395 3.69 -20.41 10.32
CA TYR A 395 3.58 -20.43 11.79
C TYR A 395 2.44 -19.51 12.25
N LEU A 396 1.82 -19.86 13.36
CA LEU A 396 0.88 -18.98 14.05
C LEU A 396 1.52 -18.40 15.30
N PHE A 397 1.64 -17.08 15.37
CA PHE A 397 2.07 -16.37 16.57
C PHE A 397 0.88 -16.00 17.44
N TYR A 398 1.04 -16.09 18.76
CA TYR A 398 0.04 -15.60 19.72
C TYR A 398 0.69 -15.03 20.96
N SER A 399 0.04 -14.03 21.59
CA SER A 399 0.55 -13.39 22.81
C SER A 399 -0.26 -13.73 24.04
N VAL A 400 0.46 -13.89 25.18
CA VAL A 400 -0.11 -14.09 26.50
C VAL A 400 0.59 -13.14 27.47
N GLY A 401 -0.06 -12.04 27.84
CA GLY A 401 0.58 -10.98 28.63
C GLY A 401 1.82 -10.43 27.92
N GLY A 402 2.99 -10.54 28.56
CA GLY A 402 4.30 -10.16 28.00
C GLY A 402 5.01 -11.25 27.21
N LYS A 403 4.40 -12.42 27.01
CA LYS A 403 4.99 -13.54 26.29
C LYS A 403 4.45 -13.69 24.90
N LEU A 404 5.34 -13.96 23.94
CA LEU A 404 5.00 -14.29 22.55
C LEU A 404 5.39 -15.74 22.28
N TYR A 405 4.43 -16.51 21.80
CA TYR A 405 4.62 -17.88 21.37
C TYR A 405 4.49 -18.01 19.86
N GLU A 406 5.25 -18.93 19.29
CA GLU A 406 5.14 -19.42 17.92
C GLU A 406 4.55 -20.83 17.97
N TYR A 407 3.48 -21.09 17.26
CA TYR A 407 2.91 -22.43 17.07
C TYR A 407 3.32 -22.95 15.70
N ASP A 408 4.00 -24.10 15.72
CA ASP A 408 4.37 -24.81 14.48
C ASP A 408 3.30 -25.87 14.17
N PRO A 409 2.50 -25.70 13.08
CA PRO A 409 1.46 -26.64 12.73
C PRO A 409 1.99 -28.02 12.32
N PHE A 410 3.23 -28.11 11.85
CA PHE A 410 3.81 -29.38 11.46
C PHE A 410 4.25 -30.21 12.68
N LEU A 411 4.84 -29.55 13.67
CA LEU A 411 5.24 -30.18 14.93
C LEU A 411 4.08 -30.26 15.93
N GLN A 412 2.99 -29.54 15.70
CA GLN A 412 1.85 -29.36 16.61
C GLN A 412 2.27 -28.93 18.03
N GLN A 413 3.23 -28.01 18.10
CA GLN A 413 3.83 -27.54 19.34
C GLN A 413 4.04 -26.05 19.33
N SER A 414 3.95 -25.42 20.51
CA SER A 414 4.30 -24.01 20.70
C SER A 414 5.68 -23.81 21.32
N PHE A 415 6.34 -22.75 20.89
CA PHE A 415 7.68 -22.34 21.36
C PHE A 415 7.61 -20.91 21.89
N LEU A 416 8.22 -20.66 23.06
CA LEU A 416 8.36 -19.31 23.60
C LEU A 416 9.41 -18.55 22.79
N MET A 417 9.01 -17.50 22.08
CA MET A 417 9.89 -16.71 21.23
C MET A 417 10.36 -15.42 21.88
N LEU A 418 9.49 -14.75 22.65
CA LEU A 418 9.83 -13.54 23.40
C LEU A 418 9.23 -13.63 24.81
N ASP A 419 9.98 -13.10 25.79
CA ASP A 419 9.47 -12.81 27.12
C ASP A 419 9.87 -11.37 27.49
N LYS A 420 8.86 -10.50 27.54
CA LYS A 420 8.99 -9.07 27.88
C LYS A 420 8.81 -8.79 29.38
N GLY A 421 8.73 -9.85 30.18
CA GLY A 421 8.56 -9.74 31.63
C GLY A 421 7.21 -9.10 31.99
N ASN A 422 7.25 -7.92 32.62
CA ASN A 422 6.07 -7.20 33.06
C ASN A 422 5.43 -6.30 31.99
N GLU A 423 6.05 -6.17 30.81
CA GLU A 423 5.43 -5.44 29.70
C GLU A 423 4.28 -6.26 29.11
N GLU A 424 3.26 -5.58 28.63
CA GLU A 424 2.14 -6.19 27.90
C GLU A 424 2.42 -6.13 26.39
N ILE A 425 2.24 -7.25 25.69
CA ILE A 425 2.20 -7.25 24.24
C ILE A 425 0.81 -6.77 23.79
N THR A 426 0.76 -5.57 23.22
CA THR A 426 -0.49 -4.90 22.84
C THR A 426 -0.83 -5.06 21.36
N TYR A 427 0.15 -5.43 20.54
CA TYR A 427 0.01 -5.58 19.11
C TYR A 427 0.98 -6.63 18.55
N ILE A 428 0.50 -7.50 17.67
CA ILE A 428 1.32 -8.37 16.82
C ILE A 428 0.68 -8.46 15.43
N ALA A 429 1.47 -8.34 14.39
CA ALA A 429 1.01 -8.54 13.01
C ALA A 429 2.19 -8.70 12.04
N PHE A 430 1.90 -9.26 10.88
CA PHE A 430 2.67 -9.09 9.65
C PHE A 430 1.98 -8.05 8.79
N GLN A 431 2.76 -7.10 8.25
CA GLN A 431 2.20 -6.03 7.45
C GLN A 431 1.72 -6.57 6.10
N LYS A 432 0.48 -6.23 5.74
CA LYS A 432 -0.07 -6.50 4.41
C LYS A 432 0.18 -5.30 3.50
N PHE A 433 0.57 -5.57 2.25
CA PHE A 433 0.81 -4.56 1.22
C PHE A 433 -0.15 -4.77 0.06
N PHE A 434 -0.64 -3.67 -0.51
CA PHE A 434 -1.59 -3.71 -1.62
C PHE A 434 -0.96 -4.36 -2.86
N ASN A 435 0.27 -3.97 -3.20
CA ASN A 435 1.02 -4.59 -4.29
C ASN A 435 2.51 -4.71 -3.94
N PRO A 436 2.93 -5.83 -3.35
CA PRO A 436 4.31 -6.03 -2.94
C PRO A 436 5.31 -6.07 -4.11
N ASN A 437 4.83 -6.29 -5.35
CA ASN A 437 5.69 -6.34 -6.53
C ASN A 437 6.13 -4.96 -7.05
N PHE A 438 5.54 -3.88 -6.57
CA PHE A 438 5.96 -2.53 -6.97
C PHE A 438 7.28 -2.10 -6.37
N TYR A 439 7.63 -2.66 -5.21
CA TYR A 439 8.85 -2.32 -4.51
C TYR A 439 9.32 -3.50 -3.65
N ASP A 440 10.50 -4.05 -3.96
CA ASP A 440 11.03 -5.27 -3.30
C ASP A 440 11.08 -5.17 -1.77
N LYS A 441 11.28 -3.97 -1.22
CA LYS A 441 11.26 -3.75 0.23
C LYS A 441 9.92 -4.08 0.89
N TYR A 442 8.79 -3.95 0.18
CA TYR A 442 7.49 -4.28 0.73
C TYR A 442 7.37 -5.77 1.06
N THR A 443 7.92 -6.64 0.21
CA THR A 443 8.03 -8.07 0.54
C THR A 443 8.87 -8.29 1.79
N GLN A 444 10.01 -7.60 1.91
CA GLN A 444 10.85 -7.71 3.10
C GLN A 444 10.14 -7.20 4.36
N PHE A 445 9.42 -6.06 4.28
CA PHE A 445 8.66 -5.52 5.41
C PHE A 445 7.47 -6.41 5.78
N GLY A 446 6.79 -7.00 4.78
CA GLY A 446 5.67 -7.93 4.99
C GLY A 446 6.07 -9.19 5.74
N ASN A 447 7.33 -9.62 5.63
CA ASN A 447 7.87 -10.80 6.31
C ASN A 447 8.41 -10.51 7.72
N LEU A 448 8.38 -9.24 8.16
CA LEU A 448 8.76 -8.89 9.53
C LEU A 448 7.58 -9.01 10.47
N LEU A 449 7.75 -9.79 11.54
CA LEU A 449 6.81 -9.80 12.65
C LEU A 449 6.93 -8.48 13.42
N THR A 450 5.87 -7.68 13.40
CA THR A 450 5.78 -6.42 14.14
C THR A 450 5.14 -6.65 15.49
N VAL A 451 5.81 -6.25 16.57
CA VAL A 451 5.38 -6.43 17.96
C VAL A 451 5.34 -5.09 18.66
N GLY A 452 4.16 -4.72 19.17
CA GLY A 452 3.97 -3.56 20.03
C GLY A 452 3.91 -3.98 21.48
N THR A 453 4.70 -3.32 22.36
CA THR A 453 4.66 -3.56 23.81
C THR A 453 4.34 -2.29 24.57
N LEU A 454 3.82 -2.45 25.78
CA LEU A 454 3.55 -1.37 26.71
C LEU A 454 4.22 -1.69 28.06
N ASN A 455 5.06 -0.78 28.52
CA ASN A 455 5.61 -0.84 29.86
C ASN A 455 4.66 -0.13 30.86
N PRO A 456 3.94 -0.85 31.73
CA PRO A 456 2.97 -0.23 32.62
C PRO A 456 3.60 0.70 33.69
N ALA A 457 4.91 0.58 33.93
CA ALA A 457 5.65 1.44 34.86
C ALA A 457 6.20 2.72 34.21
N GLY A 458 6.13 2.83 32.88
CA GLY A 458 6.62 4.00 32.15
C GLY A 458 5.65 5.17 32.16
N ALA A 459 6.13 6.34 31.70
CA ALA A 459 5.29 7.54 31.55
C ALA A 459 4.27 7.34 30.43
N GLU A 460 2.99 7.56 30.72
CA GLU A 460 1.91 7.41 29.75
C GLU A 460 2.15 8.27 28.51
N GLY A 461 1.83 7.70 27.34
CA GLY A 461 2.03 8.33 26.03
C GLY A 461 3.45 8.20 25.47
N SER A 462 4.41 7.64 26.25
CA SER A 462 5.78 7.37 25.78
C SER A 462 6.33 6.01 26.26
N ASN A 463 5.49 5.21 26.88
CA ASN A 463 5.83 3.90 27.46
C ASN A 463 5.57 2.71 26.51
N GLY A 464 5.18 2.99 25.29
CA GLY A 464 5.05 1.98 24.23
C GLY A 464 6.32 1.84 23.39
N THR A 465 6.59 0.61 22.96
CA THR A 465 7.69 0.25 22.08
C THR A 465 7.15 -0.53 20.87
N LEU A 466 7.63 -0.22 19.68
CA LEU A 466 7.37 -0.99 18.46
C LEU A 466 8.66 -1.65 18.01
N GLU A 467 8.63 -2.96 17.83
CA GLU A 467 9.77 -3.73 17.37
C GLU A 467 9.42 -4.58 16.16
N GLN A 468 10.38 -4.81 15.29
CA GLN A 468 10.24 -5.70 14.15
C GLN A 468 11.29 -6.80 14.20
N TYR A 469 10.85 -8.02 13.89
CA TYR A 469 11.66 -9.22 13.97
C TYR A 469 11.63 -9.99 12.66
N VAL A 470 12.80 -10.50 12.26
CA VAL A 470 12.90 -11.58 11.28
C VAL A 470 12.51 -12.87 11.97
N VAL A 471 11.65 -13.66 11.34
CA VAL A 471 11.26 -14.99 11.77
C VAL A 471 12.15 -16.02 11.09
N PRO A 472 13.10 -16.67 11.81
CA PRO A 472 13.93 -17.69 11.21
C PRO A 472 13.15 -19.02 11.06
N PRO A 473 13.50 -19.87 10.09
CA PRO A 473 12.91 -21.20 9.97
C PRO A 473 13.36 -22.10 11.13
N VAL A 474 12.62 -23.20 11.30
CA VAL A 474 12.94 -24.27 12.26
C VAL A 474 12.89 -23.78 13.71
N ASN A 475 11.90 -22.95 14.02
CA ASN A 475 11.59 -22.48 15.40
C ASN A 475 12.78 -21.84 16.13
N LYS A 476 13.72 -21.24 15.40
CA LYS A 476 14.87 -20.53 15.99
C LYS A 476 14.41 -19.20 16.62
N PRO A 477 15.18 -18.67 17.58
CA PRO A 477 14.87 -17.40 18.21
C PRO A 477 14.68 -16.26 17.20
N LEU A 478 13.67 -15.42 17.41
CA LEU A 478 13.41 -14.24 16.62
C LEU A 478 14.63 -13.30 16.62
N GLN A 479 14.93 -12.72 15.46
CA GLN A 479 16.03 -11.79 15.27
C GLN A 479 15.51 -10.38 15.17
N LYS A 480 15.79 -9.55 16.18
CA LYS A 480 15.35 -8.15 16.19
C LYS A 480 16.01 -7.37 15.05
N LYS A 481 15.20 -6.79 14.20
CA LYS A 481 15.63 -5.96 13.06
C LYS A 481 15.58 -4.48 13.40
N ASN A 482 14.45 -4.02 13.94
CA ASN A 482 14.19 -2.61 14.24
C ASN A 482 13.56 -2.47 15.63
N SER A 483 13.73 -1.30 16.26
CA SER A 483 13.10 -0.95 17.54
C SER A 483 12.92 0.57 17.64
N TRP A 484 11.73 1.01 18.00
CA TRP A 484 11.37 2.41 18.23
C TRP A 484 10.58 2.52 19.53
N THR A 485 10.84 3.58 20.30
CA THR A 485 10.21 3.85 21.59
C THR A 485 9.47 5.18 21.58
N GLY A 486 8.76 5.52 22.65
CA GLY A 486 8.06 6.81 22.77
C GLY A 486 6.62 6.80 22.22
N PHE A 487 6.08 5.62 21.92
CA PHE A 487 4.68 5.45 21.62
C PHE A 487 3.81 5.41 22.88
N GLY A 488 2.51 5.57 22.72
CA GLY A 488 1.52 5.16 23.70
C GLY A 488 1.22 3.66 23.64
N ARG A 489 0.05 3.25 24.10
CA ARG A 489 -0.44 1.87 23.92
C ARG A 489 -0.75 1.64 22.43
N ILE A 490 0.10 0.92 21.75
CA ILE A 490 -0.06 0.63 20.32
C ILE A 490 -1.26 -0.31 20.14
N THR A 491 -2.21 0.08 19.30
CA THR A 491 -3.41 -0.70 18.99
C THR A 491 -3.47 -1.16 17.56
N SER A 492 -2.91 -0.39 16.63
CA SER A 492 -2.91 -0.73 15.21
C SER A 492 -1.73 -0.08 14.49
N VAL A 493 -1.20 -0.80 13.51
CA VAL A 493 -0.16 -0.33 12.61
C VAL A 493 -0.57 -0.65 11.18
N SER A 494 -0.40 0.31 10.27
CA SER A 494 -0.62 0.11 8.84
C SER A 494 0.45 0.83 8.06
N TYR A 495 0.98 0.19 7.01
CA TYR A 495 1.97 0.84 6.16
C TYR A 495 1.29 1.67 5.08
N ARG A 496 1.72 2.90 4.93
CA ARG A 496 1.33 3.79 3.85
C ARG A 496 2.28 3.60 2.68
N GLU A 497 1.78 2.91 1.65
CA GLU A 497 2.54 2.53 0.46
C GLU A 497 2.66 3.68 -0.54
N ARG A 498 3.68 3.58 -1.42
CA ARG A 498 3.89 4.41 -2.61
C ARG A 498 4.44 3.59 -3.77
N ASN A 499 4.08 4.03 -5.00
CA ASN A 499 4.64 3.48 -6.24
C ASN A 499 6.04 4.04 -6.52
#